data_679a6f15789f2987bebc83d891fe9781
#
_entry.id   679a6f15789f2987bebc83d891fe9781
#
_cell.length_a   1.000
_cell.length_b   1.000
_cell.length_c   1.000
_cell.angle_alpha   90.00
_cell.angle_beta   90.00
_cell.angle_gamma   90.00
#
_symmetry.space_group_name_H-M   'P 1'
#
loop_
_entity.id
_entity.type
_entity.pdbx_description
1 polymer ?
#
loop_
_entity_poly.entity_id
_entity_poly.type
_entity_poly.pdbx_seq_one_letter_code
_entity_poly.pdbx_strand_id
1 'polypeptide(L)'
;MEDILLLALIIGLPALGLLCAFGLAWAGIWRTWAAKDPGPFIFTKRNYAPMQLGIAGLALLCICPAILASLDRWEHAETLWTVLIVVFVPIGIGMRWWWPAAVTPTWHKAWVHRGGTSETPLWGPDESVPAAAARKGLK
;
A
#
# COMPACT_ATOMS: atom_id res chain seq x y z
N MET A 1 16.46 8.41 25.81
CA MET A 1 16.99 8.32 24.43
C MET A 1 16.85 6.90 23.86
N GLU A 2 17.11 5.86 24.63
CA GLU A 2 16.95 4.45 24.23
C GLU A 2 15.50 4.10 23.86
N ASP A 3 14.53 4.53 24.66
CA ASP A 3 13.11 4.28 24.41
C ASP A 3 12.60 4.89 23.09
N ILE A 4 13.10 6.08 22.74
CA ILE A 4 12.75 6.75 21.47
C ILE A 4 13.32 5.96 20.28
N LEU A 5 14.56 5.47 20.43
CA LEU A 5 15.23 4.67 19.40
C LEU A 5 14.51 3.32 19.22
N LEU A 6 14.11 2.69 20.31
CA LEU A 6 13.36 1.45 20.29
C LEU A 6 11.99 1.65 19.62
N LEU A 7 11.26 2.70 19.96
CA LEU A 7 9.98 3.06 19.35
C LEU A 7 10.14 3.31 17.85
N ALA A 8 11.16 4.07 17.45
CA ALA A 8 11.44 4.35 16.05
C ALA A 8 11.76 3.07 15.26
N LEU A 9 12.44 2.11 15.86
CA LEU A 9 12.72 0.81 15.24
C LEU A 9 11.44 -0.05 15.12
N ILE A 10 10.68 -0.17 16.21
CA ILE A 10 9.48 -1.03 16.25
C ILE A 10 8.40 -0.55 15.27
N ILE A 11 8.23 0.75 15.10
CA ILE A 11 7.20 1.33 14.22
C ILE A 11 7.80 1.69 12.85
N GLY A 12 8.98 2.27 12.83
CA GLY A 12 9.61 2.78 11.61
C GLY A 12 10.00 1.67 10.63
N LEU A 13 10.53 0.54 11.10
CA LEU A 13 10.90 -0.57 10.21
C LEU A 13 9.67 -1.19 9.50
N PRO A 14 8.57 -1.54 10.21
CA PRO A 14 7.35 -1.98 9.53
C PRO A 14 6.80 -0.93 8.58
N ALA A 15 6.78 0.34 8.96
CA ALA A 15 6.30 1.42 8.10
C ALA A 15 7.11 1.50 6.80
N LEU A 16 8.44 1.47 6.89
CA LEU A 16 9.32 1.44 5.71
C LEU A 16 9.10 0.18 4.86
N GLY A 17 8.93 -0.98 5.49
CA GLY A 17 8.61 -2.23 4.79
C GLY A 17 7.32 -2.12 3.96
N LEU A 18 6.27 -1.55 4.54
CA LEU A 18 4.98 -1.33 3.86
C LEU A 18 5.12 -0.32 2.71
N LEU A 19 5.87 0.77 2.91
CA LEU A 19 6.12 1.76 1.86
C LEU A 19 6.97 1.18 0.72
N CYS A 20 7.97 0.36 1.03
CA CYS A 20 8.75 -0.35 0.02
C CYS A 20 7.87 -1.32 -0.79
N ALA A 21 7.02 -2.10 -0.13
CA ALA A 21 6.08 -3.00 -0.79
C ALA A 21 5.11 -2.24 -1.72
N PHE A 22 4.59 -1.12 -1.26
CA PHE A 22 3.79 -0.20 -2.08
C PHE A 22 4.60 0.32 -3.28
N GLY A 23 5.83 0.79 -3.06
CA GLY A 23 6.70 1.29 -4.12
C GLY A 23 6.99 0.24 -5.19
N LEU A 24 7.28 -0.99 -4.80
CA LEU A 24 7.48 -2.12 -5.72
C LEU A 24 6.22 -2.45 -6.52
N ALA A 25 5.06 -2.41 -5.89
CA ALA A 25 3.78 -2.61 -6.56
C ALA A 25 3.46 -1.45 -7.51
N TRP A 26 3.72 -0.21 -7.10
CA TRP A 26 3.53 0.97 -7.92
C TRP A 26 4.44 0.97 -9.15
N ALA A 27 5.72 0.70 -8.97
CA ALA A 27 6.70 0.63 -10.04
C ALA A 27 6.46 -0.54 -11.02
N GLY A 28 5.53 -1.45 -10.70
CA GLY A 28 5.26 -2.62 -11.54
C GLY A 28 6.32 -3.71 -11.46
N ILE A 29 7.16 -3.69 -10.44
CA ILE A 29 8.13 -4.77 -10.15
C ILE A 29 7.38 -5.95 -9.53
N TRP A 30 6.41 -5.66 -8.66
CA TRP A 30 5.54 -6.64 -8.05
C TRP A 30 4.11 -6.49 -8.60
N ARG A 31 3.75 -7.25 -9.64
CA ARG A 31 2.44 -7.19 -10.33
C ARG A 31 1.49 -8.32 -9.97
N THR A 32 1.98 -9.42 -9.42
CA THR A 32 1.20 -10.65 -9.18
C THR A 32 -0.04 -10.46 -8.31
N TRP A 33 -0.09 -9.39 -7.54
CA TRP A 33 -1.25 -9.03 -6.72
C TRP A 33 -2.48 -8.65 -7.56
N ALA A 34 -2.27 -8.06 -8.75
CA ALA A 34 -3.37 -7.60 -9.58
C ALA A 34 -4.25 -8.76 -10.09
N ALA A 35 -3.64 -9.89 -10.38
CA ALA A 35 -4.33 -11.09 -10.85
C ALA A 35 -4.94 -11.94 -9.71
N LYS A 36 -4.67 -11.61 -8.43
CA LYS A 36 -5.23 -12.34 -7.30
C LYS A 36 -6.66 -11.90 -7.01
N ASP A 37 -7.50 -12.88 -6.64
CA ASP A 37 -8.84 -12.62 -6.16
C ASP A 37 -8.78 -11.67 -4.95
N PRO A 38 -9.57 -10.59 -4.94
CA PRO A 38 -9.64 -9.65 -3.82
C PRO A 38 -10.23 -10.25 -2.54
N GLY A 39 -10.83 -11.44 -2.60
CA GLY A 39 -11.44 -12.14 -1.48
C GLY A 39 -12.93 -11.84 -1.27
N PRO A 40 -13.62 -12.64 -0.44
CA PRO A 40 -15.07 -12.71 -0.37
C PRO A 40 -15.77 -11.45 0.20
N PHE A 41 -15.03 -10.61 0.90
CA PHE A 41 -15.60 -9.38 1.52
C PHE A 41 -15.43 -8.13 0.66
N ILE A 42 -14.98 -8.28 -0.59
CA ILE A 42 -14.68 -7.15 -1.45
C ILE A 42 -15.58 -7.20 -2.66
N PHE A 43 -16.49 -6.23 -2.75
CA PHE A 43 -17.45 -6.10 -3.82
C PHE A 43 -16.85 -5.66 -5.17
N THR A 44 -15.55 -5.42 -5.22
CA THR A 44 -14.85 -5.04 -6.45
C THR A 44 -14.12 -6.25 -7.04
N LYS A 45 -14.18 -6.37 -8.37
CA LYS A 45 -13.45 -7.39 -9.12
C LYS A 45 -11.92 -7.18 -9.13
N ARG A 46 -11.42 -6.13 -8.47
CA ARG A 46 -10.03 -5.72 -8.51
C ARG A 46 -9.40 -5.71 -7.14
N ASN A 47 -8.20 -6.24 -7.05
CA ASN A 47 -7.44 -6.24 -5.80
C ASN A 47 -6.55 -5.01 -5.72
N TYR A 48 -6.78 -4.14 -4.75
CA TYR A 48 -5.96 -2.95 -4.48
C TYR A 48 -5.15 -3.09 -3.18
N ALA A 49 -5.03 -4.31 -2.63
CA ALA A 49 -4.37 -4.54 -1.35
C ALA A 49 -2.96 -3.89 -1.22
N PRO A 50 -2.05 -4.00 -2.21
CA PRO A 50 -0.73 -3.36 -2.07
C PRO A 50 -0.79 -1.84 -2.03
N MET A 51 -1.82 -1.23 -2.62
CA MET A 51 -2.00 0.23 -2.55
C MET A 51 -2.38 0.68 -1.14
N GLN A 52 -3.10 -0.16 -0.38
CA GLN A 52 -3.39 0.10 1.03
C GLN A 52 -2.14 0.03 1.90
N LEU A 53 -1.12 -0.77 1.52
CA LEU A 53 0.13 -0.84 2.26
C LEU A 53 0.83 0.53 2.31
N GLY A 54 0.74 1.33 1.25
CA GLY A 54 1.26 2.70 1.23
C GLY A 54 0.58 3.59 2.27
N ILE A 55 -0.75 3.55 2.33
CA ILE A 55 -1.53 4.32 3.32
C ILE A 55 -1.23 3.83 4.74
N ALA A 56 -1.17 2.51 4.96
CA ALA A 56 -0.82 1.94 6.26
C ALA A 56 0.61 2.33 6.68
N GLY A 57 1.56 2.32 5.76
CA GLY A 57 2.94 2.76 6.01
C GLY A 57 3.02 4.24 6.39
N LEU A 58 2.29 5.11 5.67
CA LEU A 58 2.21 6.54 6.01
C LEU A 58 1.54 6.76 7.37
N ALA A 59 0.45 6.04 7.67
CA ALA A 59 -0.21 6.11 8.97
C ALA A 59 0.75 5.72 10.10
N LEU A 60 1.50 4.63 9.94
CA LEU A 60 2.51 4.21 10.92
C LEU A 60 3.61 5.26 11.12
N LEU A 61 4.09 5.90 10.05
CA LEU A 61 5.06 6.99 10.19
C LEU A 61 4.49 8.19 10.96
N CYS A 62 3.20 8.49 10.78
CA CYS A 62 2.54 9.57 11.53
C CYS A 62 2.25 9.19 13.00
N ILE A 63 2.16 7.89 13.32
CA ILE A 63 1.95 7.41 14.69
C ILE A 63 3.17 7.72 15.57
N CYS A 64 4.40 7.61 15.07
CA CYS A 64 5.60 7.90 15.84
C CYS A 64 5.58 9.29 16.51
N PRO A 65 5.44 10.39 15.76
CA PRO A 65 5.38 11.72 16.37
C PRO A 65 4.16 11.90 17.28
N ALA A 66 3.03 11.24 16.99
CA ALA A 66 1.86 11.31 17.86
C ALA A 66 2.10 10.66 19.23
N ILE A 67 2.82 9.52 19.27
CA ILE A 67 3.21 8.89 20.53
C ILE A 67 4.19 9.78 21.28
N LEU A 68 5.21 10.33 20.62
CA LEU A 68 6.17 11.25 21.26
C LEU A 68 5.48 12.48 21.84
N ALA A 69 4.56 13.10 21.09
CA ALA A 69 3.77 14.23 21.58
C ALA A 69 2.92 13.86 22.82
N SER A 70 2.39 12.63 22.86
CA SER A 70 1.63 12.15 24.02
C SER A 70 2.53 11.91 25.25
N LEU A 71 3.75 11.39 25.05
CA LEU A 71 4.72 11.18 26.12
C LEU A 71 5.22 12.50 26.72
N ASP A 72 5.43 13.51 25.87
CA ASP A 72 5.81 14.87 26.29
C ASP A 72 4.64 15.66 26.88
N ARG A 73 3.46 15.05 27.01
CA ARG A 73 2.23 15.71 27.50
C ARG A 73 1.88 16.99 26.73
N TRP A 74 2.16 16.99 25.42
CA TRP A 74 1.79 18.08 24.56
C TRP A 74 0.26 18.25 24.53
N GLU A 75 -0.23 19.46 24.81
CA GLU A 75 -1.67 19.74 24.95
C GLU A 75 -2.52 19.42 23.71
N HIS A 76 -1.88 19.38 22.53
CA HIS A 76 -2.54 19.06 21.26
C HIS A 76 -2.39 17.59 20.84
N ALA A 77 -1.85 16.71 21.69
CA ALA A 77 -1.66 15.29 21.34
C ALA A 77 -2.97 14.58 21.00
N GLU A 78 -4.05 14.86 21.73
CA GLU A 78 -5.38 14.28 21.47
C GLU A 78 -5.94 14.74 20.11
N THR A 79 -5.73 16.01 19.76
CA THR A 79 -6.12 16.55 18.46
C THR A 79 -5.36 15.85 17.33
N LEU A 80 -4.05 15.62 17.50
CA LEU A 80 -3.23 14.91 16.55
C LEU A 80 -3.73 13.48 16.34
N TRP A 81 -4.03 12.74 17.41
CA TRP A 81 -4.61 11.40 17.33
C TRP A 81 -5.95 11.40 16.61
N THR A 82 -6.83 12.33 16.95
CA THR A 82 -8.14 12.47 16.31
C THR A 82 -8.00 12.70 14.81
N VAL A 83 -7.12 13.62 14.39
CA VAL A 83 -6.86 13.88 12.97
C VAL A 83 -6.32 12.63 12.26
N LEU A 84 -5.38 11.93 12.86
CA LEU A 84 -4.84 10.70 12.27
C LEU A 84 -5.93 9.64 12.05
N ILE A 85 -6.77 9.39 13.05
CA ILE A 85 -7.86 8.41 12.95
C ILE A 85 -8.88 8.86 11.90
N VAL A 86 -9.36 10.10 11.97
CA VAL A 86 -10.39 10.62 11.08
C VAL A 86 -9.93 10.67 9.63
N VAL A 87 -8.64 10.88 9.37
CA VAL A 87 -8.10 10.96 8.01
C VAL A 87 -7.72 9.56 7.49
N PHE A 88 -6.88 8.83 8.22
CA PHE A 88 -6.29 7.59 7.68
C PHE A 88 -7.24 6.41 7.69
N VAL A 89 -8.18 6.32 8.65
CA VAL A 89 -9.11 5.19 8.70
C VAL A 89 -10.09 5.22 7.52
N PRO A 90 -10.81 6.32 7.23
CA PRO A 90 -11.71 6.36 6.07
C PRO A 90 -10.96 6.20 4.74
N ILE A 91 -9.77 6.82 4.60
CA ILE A 91 -8.96 6.67 3.40
C ILE A 91 -8.54 5.20 3.23
N GLY A 92 -8.00 4.56 4.27
CA GLY A 92 -7.56 3.17 4.23
C GLY A 92 -8.71 2.21 3.88
N ILE A 93 -9.90 2.43 4.45
CA ILE A 93 -11.09 1.66 4.13
C ILE A 93 -11.52 1.94 2.67
N GLY A 94 -11.65 3.19 2.28
CA GLY A 94 -12.10 3.58 0.94
C GLY A 94 -11.18 3.07 -0.17
N MET A 95 -9.86 3.09 0.05
CA MET A 95 -8.86 2.59 -0.90
C MET A 95 -8.95 1.07 -1.15
N ARG A 96 -9.68 0.35 -0.32
CA ARG A 96 -9.93 -1.08 -0.54
C ARG A 96 -10.90 -1.34 -1.70
N TRP A 97 -11.87 -0.44 -1.87
CA TRP A 97 -12.92 -0.58 -2.89
C TRP A 97 -12.67 0.27 -4.11
N TRP A 98 -12.00 1.39 -3.93
CA TRP A 98 -11.80 2.34 -5.01
C TRP A 98 -10.43 3.00 -4.92
N TRP A 99 -9.75 3.05 -6.04
CA TRP A 99 -8.48 3.74 -6.19
C TRP A 99 -8.58 4.80 -7.28
N PRO A 100 -8.24 6.07 -7.00
CA PRO A 100 -8.34 7.15 -7.99
C PRO A 100 -7.51 6.87 -9.23
N ALA A 101 -8.11 7.08 -10.40
CA ALA A 101 -7.43 6.84 -11.68
C ALA A 101 -6.15 7.69 -11.83
N ALA A 102 -6.12 8.90 -11.22
CA ALA A 102 -4.97 9.79 -11.26
C ALA A 102 -3.72 9.15 -10.62
N VAL A 103 -3.90 8.41 -9.52
CA VAL A 103 -2.80 7.76 -8.77
C VAL A 103 -2.66 6.27 -9.07
N THR A 104 -3.42 5.73 -10.02
CA THR A 104 -3.27 4.34 -10.46
C THR A 104 -2.04 4.19 -11.35
N PRO A 105 -1.16 3.20 -11.11
CA PRO A 105 0.02 2.97 -11.94
C PRO A 105 -0.32 2.75 -13.41
N THR A 106 0.51 3.24 -14.32
CA THR A 106 0.29 3.15 -15.78
C THR A 106 0.23 1.69 -16.24
N TRP A 107 1.11 0.82 -15.73
CA TRP A 107 1.10 -0.61 -16.05
C TRP A 107 -0.20 -1.30 -15.65
N HIS A 108 -0.79 -0.90 -14.48
CA HIS A 108 -2.06 -1.46 -14.02
C HIS A 108 -3.22 -0.99 -14.91
N LYS A 109 -3.23 0.28 -15.34
CA LYS A 109 -4.21 0.77 -16.32
C LYS A 109 -4.12 -0.01 -17.63
N ALA A 110 -2.91 -0.21 -18.15
CA ALA A 110 -2.69 -0.98 -19.36
C ALA A 110 -3.13 -2.44 -19.22
N TRP A 111 -2.87 -3.07 -18.07
CA TRP A 111 -3.34 -4.42 -17.76
C TRP A 111 -4.88 -4.49 -17.74
N VAL A 112 -5.53 -3.52 -17.09
CA VAL A 112 -6.99 -3.43 -17.05
C VAL A 112 -7.59 -3.26 -18.46
N HIS A 113 -6.97 -2.45 -19.33
CA HIS A 113 -7.41 -2.29 -20.73
C HIS A 113 -7.29 -3.57 -21.54
N ARG A 114 -6.37 -4.47 -21.20
CA ARG A 114 -6.24 -5.80 -21.83
C ARG A 114 -7.23 -6.86 -21.30
N GLY A 115 -8.12 -6.51 -20.37
CA GLY A 115 -9.11 -7.39 -19.78
C GLY A 115 -9.08 -7.42 -18.26
N GLY A 116 -7.91 -7.27 -17.61
CA GLY A 116 -7.77 -7.12 -16.17
C GLY A 116 -8.29 -8.30 -15.34
N THR A 117 -8.16 -9.53 -15.85
CA THR A 117 -8.59 -10.77 -15.20
C THR A 117 -7.36 -11.58 -14.78
N SER A 118 -7.57 -12.63 -13.98
CA SER A 118 -6.51 -13.57 -13.60
C SER A 118 -5.85 -14.28 -14.80
N GLU A 119 -6.54 -14.35 -15.94
CA GLU A 119 -6.05 -14.94 -17.19
C GLU A 119 -5.28 -13.94 -18.06
N THR A 120 -5.44 -12.64 -17.79
CA THR A 120 -4.78 -11.58 -18.57
C THR A 120 -3.28 -11.55 -18.21
N PRO A 121 -2.36 -11.61 -19.20
CA PRO A 121 -0.94 -11.50 -18.94
C PRO A 121 -0.59 -10.21 -18.20
N LEU A 122 0.23 -10.33 -17.14
CA LEU A 122 0.61 -9.18 -16.28
C LEU A 122 1.55 -8.21 -16.99
N TRP A 123 2.33 -8.70 -17.98
CA TRP A 123 3.21 -7.91 -18.81
C TRP A 123 2.61 -7.76 -20.22
N GLY A 124 2.80 -6.60 -20.81
CA GLY A 124 2.39 -6.36 -22.19
C GLY A 124 3.27 -7.11 -23.20
N PRO A 125 2.83 -7.22 -24.45
CA PRO A 125 3.59 -7.93 -25.49
C PRO A 125 4.97 -7.30 -25.74
N ASP A 126 5.10 -6.00 -25.51
CA ASP A 126 6.34 -5.23 -25.70
C ASP A 126 7.16 -5.08 -24.41
N GLU A 127 6.70 -5.65 -23.30
CA GLU A 127 7.36 -5.54 -22.01
C GLU A 127 8.21 -6.78 -21.73
N SER A 128 9.48 -6.58 -21.35
CA SER A 128 10.34 -7.68 -20.90
C SER A 128 9.87 -8.22 -19.56
N VAL A 129 9.57 -9.51 -19.51
CA VAL A 129 9.22 -10.20 -18.26
C VAL A 129 10.46 -10.32 -17.39
N PRO A 130 10.46 -9.80 -16.13
CA PRO A 130 11.60 -9.96 -15.24
C PRO A 130 11.99 -11.43 -15.04
N ALA A 131 13.28 -11.75 -15.04
CA ALA A 131 13.77 -13.12 -14.93
C ALA A 131 13.21 -13.89 -13.73
N ALA A 132 12.98 -13.20 -12.59
CA ALA A 132 12.36 -13.77 -11.40
C ALA A 132 10.88 -14.16 -11.62
N ALA A 133 10.15 -13.42 -12.45
CA ALA A 133 8.76 -13.72 -12.80
C ALA A 133 8.69 -14.83 -13.85
N ALA A 134 9.58 -14.82 -14.83
CA ALA A 134 9.69 -15.87 -15.84
C ALA A 134 9.99 -17.24 -15.22
N ARG A 135 10.86 -17.31 -14.20
CA ARG A 135 11.16 -18.54 -13.45
C ARG A 135 9.93 -19.12 -12.71
N LYS A 136 8.96 -18.29 -12.35
CA LYS A 136 7.71 -18.71 -11.68
C LYS A 136 6.58 -18.99 -12.67
N GLY A 137 6.84 -19.01 -13.98
CA GLY A 137 5.83 -19.22 -15.01
C GLY A 137 4.77 -18.10 -15.10
N LEU A 138 5.05 -16.93 -14.54
CA LEU A 138 4.18 -15.77 -14.59
C LEU A 138 4.38 -15.07 -15.95
N LYS A 139 3.35 -15.12 -16.79
CA LYS A 139 3.32 -14.44 -18.09
C LYS A 139 2.47 -13.17 -18.06
#